data_a55c0f653f8c530842830350d1367528
#
_entry.id   a55c0f653f8c530842830350d1367528
#
_cell.length_a   1.000
_cell.length_b   1.000
_cell.length_c   1.000
_cell.angle_alpha   90.00
_cell.angle_beta   90.00
_cell.angle_gamma   90.00
#
_symmetry.space_group_name_H-M   'P 1'
#
loop_
_entity.id
_entity.type
_entity.pdbx_description
1 polymer ?
#
loop_
_entity_poly.entity_id
_entity_poly.type
_entity_poly.pdbx_seq_one_letter_code
_entity_poly.pdbx_strand_id
1 'polypeptide(L)'
;MDAKKLGLGFGLFSIALGVVEVAAPGRLTRWLGIEGKAARNTLFAFGLREMAAGAMLLRGPGVSTNMWNRVIGDAMDAGALGLALRSSSRKGAVAGALAFVGGAIAADWLTARALDRQTGRTFPVVA
;
A
#
# COMPACT_ATOMS: atom_id res chain seq x y z
N MET A 1 -11.73 -8.22 -16.55
CA MET A 1 -12.23 -7.62 -15.30
C MET A 1 -12.17 -6.11 -15.40
N ASP A 2 -13.21 -5.45 -14.90
CA ASP A 2 -13.30 -3.99 -14.96
C ASP A 2 -12.27 -3.35 -14.00
N ALA A 3 -11.43 -2.47 -14.52
CA ALA A 3 -10.40 -1.78 -13.74
C ALA A 3 -11.00 -0.97 -12.59
N LYS A 4 -12.20 -0.43 -12.78
CA LYS A 4 -12.89 0.33 -11.73
C LYS A 4 -13.28 -0.58 -10.56
N LYS A 5 -13.74 -1.79 -10.83
CA LYS A 5 -14.05 -2.78 -9.78
C LYS A 5 -12.77 -3.23 -9.06
N LEU A 6 -11.68 -3.39 -9.79
CA LEU A 6 -10.37 -3.68 -9.19
C LEU A 6 -9.96 -2.57 -8.24
N GLY A 7 -10.11 -1.32 -8.65
CA GLY A 7 -9.80 -0.18 -7.80
C GLY A 7 -10.61 -0.17 -6.51
N LEU A 8 -11.91 -0.48 -6.59
CA LEU A 8 -12.76 -0.58 -5.41
C LEU A 8 -12.32 -1.73 -4.50
N GLY A 9 -11.98 -2.88 -5.09
CA GLY A 9 -11.45 -4.01 -4.33
C GLY A 9 -10.15 -3.67 -3.61
N PHE A 10 -9.25 -2.97 -4.27
CA PHE A 10 -8.01 -2.50 -3.66
C PHE A 10 -8.28 -1.47 -2.55
N GLY A 11 -9.32 -0.65 -2.71
CA GLY A 11 -9.74 0.27 -1.66
C GLY A 11 -10.14 -0.44 -0.38
N LEU A 12 -10.97 -1.48 -0.49
CA LEU A 12 -11.38 -2.30 0.64
C LEU A 12 -10.18 -3.01 1.27
N PHE A 13 -9.31 -3.59 0.44
CA PHE A 13 -8.09 -4.25 0.91
C PHE A 13 -7.18 -3.26 1.65
N SER A 14 -7.02 -2.07 1.12
CA SER A 14 -6.19 -1.02 1.71
C SER A 14 -6.69 -0.63 3.10
N ILE A 15 -8.00 -0.48 3.26
CA ILE A 15 -8.61 -0.18 4.56
C ILE A 15 -8.34 -1.33 5.54
N ALA A 16 -8.56 -2.58 5.11
CA ALA A 16 -8.34 -3.75 5.96
C ALA A 16 -6.87 -3.82 6.41
N LEU A 17 -5.94 -3.64 5.49
CA LEU A 17 -4.51 -3.65 5.81
C LEU A 17 -4.16 -2.51 6.77
N GLY A 18 -4.68 -1.32 6.52
CA GLY A 18 -4.46 -0.18 7.39
C GLY A 18 -4.99 -0.39 8.80
N VAL A 19 -6.15 -1.02 8.94
CA VAL A 19 -6.71 -1.37 10.25
C VAL A 19 -5.76 -2.30 11.01
N VAL A 20 -5.23 -3.32 10.34
CA VAL A 20 -4.27 -4.24 10.97
C VAL A 20 -3.01 -3.50 11.42
N GLU A 21 -2.48 -2.63 10.57
CA GLU A 21 -1.27 -1.86 10.89
C GLU A 21 -1.47 -0.89 12.05
N VAL A 22 -2.64 -0.30 12.16
CA VAL A 22 -2.98 0.64 13.25
C VAL A 22 -3.31 -0.11 14.53
N ALA A 23 -4.06 -1.22 14.44
CA ALA A 23 -4.53 -1.95 15.62
C ALA A 23 -3.43 -2.83 16.24
N ALA A 24 -2.50 -3.34 15.44
CA ALA A 24 -1.51 -4.30 15.90
C ALA A 24 -0.09 -4.01 15.36
N PRO A 25 0.42 -2.77 15.46
CA PRO A 25 1.74 -2.46 14.92
C PRO A 25 2.85 -3.24 15.63
N GLY A 26 2.72 -3.47 16.93
CA GLY A 26 3.70 -4.23 17.70
C GLY A 26 3.78 -5.69 17.27
N ARG A 27 2.66 -6.30 16.91
CA ARG A 27 2.65 -7.69 16.40
C ARG A 27 3.31 -7.77 15.04
N LEU A 28 3.04 -6.80 14.16
CA LEU A 28 3.65 -6.75 12.83
C LEU A 28 5.16 -6.54 12.91
N THR A 29 5.62 -5.62 13.77
CA THR A 29 7.06 -5.40 13.94
C THR A 29 7.76 -6.63 14.49
N ARG A 30 7.13 -7.34 15.44
CA ARG A 30 7.69 -8.60 15.94
C ARG A 30 7.76 -9.66 14.85
N TRP A 31 6.71 -9.78 14.04
CA TRP A 31 6.70 -10.72 12.91
C TRP A 31 7.82 -10.42 11.91
N LEU A 32 8.05 -9.13 11.64
CA LEU A 32 9.11 -8.68 10.73
C LEU A 32 10.49 -8.71 11.38
N GLY A 33 10.57 -8.98 12.69
CA GLY A 33 11.85 -8.99 13.40
C GLY A 33 12.48 -7.62 13.56
N ILE A 34 11.66 -6.57 13.58
CA ILE A 34 12.10 -5.19 13.74
C ILE A 34 11.63 -4.72 15.10
N GLU A 35 12.55 -4.25 15.93
CA GLU A 35 12.21 -3.78 17.26
C GLU A 35 12.33 -2.26 17.33
N GLY A 36 11.61 -1.69 18.30
CA GLY A 36 11.73 -0.29 18.63
C GLY A 36 10.46 0.50 18.38
N LYS A 37 10.38 1.61 19.10
CA LYS A 37 9.24 2.51 19.05
C LYS A 37 9.10 3.17 17.69
N ALA A 38 10.23 3.50 17.06
CA ALA A 38 10.22 4.14 15.73
C ALA A 38 9.59 3.22 14.68
N ALA A 39 9.89 1.91 14.71
CA ALA A 39 9.30 0.95 13.78
C ALA A 39 7.78 0.85 13.97
N ARG A 40 7.33 0.77 15.22
CA ARG A 40 5.89 0.72 15.52
C ARG A 40 5.18 1.99 15.07
N ASN A 41 5.76 3.15 15.34
CA ASN A 41 5.18 4.43 14.94
C ASN A 41 5.12 4.57 13.42
N THR A 42 6.13 4.09 12.71
CA THR A 42 6.17 4.10 11.26
C THR A 42 5.04 3.24 10.68
N LEU A 43 4.86 2.02 11.22
CA LEU A 43 3.76 1.15 10.78
C LEU A 43 2.40 1.77 11.07
N PHE A 44 2.24 2.38 12.23
CA PHE A 44 1.00 3.08 12.58
C PHE A 44 0.68 4.18 11.56
N ALA A 45 1.67 5.00 11.24
CA ALA A 45 1.51 6.08 10.26
C ALA A 45 1.17 5.52 8.87
N PHE A 46 1.83 4.45 8.44
CA PHE A 46 1.52 3.78 7.17
C PHE A 46 0.10 3.21 7.17
N GLY A 47 -0.36 2.68 8.30
CA GLY A 47 -1.73 2.20 8.44
C GLY A 47 -2.76 3.30 8.25
N LEU A 48 -2.53 4.46 8.86
CA LEU A 48 -3.40 5.63 8.66
C LEU A 48 -3.44 6.05 7.19
N ARG A 49 -2.28 6.07 6.54
CA ARG A 49 -2.17 6.40 5.12
C ARG A 49 -2.93 5.39 4.26
N GLU A 50 -2.79 4.10 4.56
CA GLU A 50 -3.50 3.04 3.84
C GLU A 50 -5.01 3.17 3.96
N MET A 51 -5.52 3.46 5.17
CA MET A 51 -6.94 3.66 5.38
C MET A 51 -7.44 4.88 4.60
N ALA A 52 -6.70 5.98 4.63
CA ALA A 52 -7.05 7.19 3.88
C ALA A 52 -7.06 6.92 2.37
N ALA A 53 -6.03 6.25 1.86
CA ALA A 53 -5.95 5.91 0.45
C ALA A 53 -7.11 5.00 0.02
N GLY A 54 -7.45 4.02 0.84
CA GLY A 54 -8.57 3.13 0.56
C GLY A 54 -9.90 3.87 0.56
N ALA A 55 -10.12 4.76 1.53
CA ALA A 55 -11.34 5.57 1.60
C ALA A 55 -11.48 6.46 0.35
N MET A 56 -10.38 7.04 -0.11
CA MET A 56 -10.40 7.86 -1.32
C MET A 56 -10.76 7.05 -2.57
N LEU A 57 -10.27 5.82 -2.67
CA LEU A 57 -10.64 4.93 -3.76
C LEU A 57 -12.13 4.58 -3.76
N LEU A 58 -12.71 4.39 -2.59
CA LEU A 58 -14.12 4.04 -2.45
C LEU A 58 -15.04 5.22 -2.72
N ARG A 59 -14.57 6.44 -2.50
CA ARG A 59 -15.41 7.64 -2.60
C ARG A 59 -15.62 8.16 -4.01
N GLY A 60 -14.85 7.73 -4.96
CA GLY A 60 -15.15 8.07 -6.33
C GLY A 60 -14.17 9.02 -6.99
N PRO A 61 -14.47 10.28 -7.34
CA PRO A 61 -13.75 10.94 -8.41
C PRO A 61 -12.23 10.90 -8.20
N GLY A 62 -11.48 10.76 -9.27
CA GLY A 62 -10.05 10.65 -9.19
C GLY A 62 -9.52 9.25 -8.91
N VAL A 63 -10.28 8.21 -9.26
CA VAL A 63 -9.88 6.81 -9.00
C VAL A 63 -8.50 6.52 -9.59
N SER A 64 -8.24 6.98 -10.82
CA SER A 64 -6.92 6.81 -11.43
C SER A 64 -5.82 7.49 -10.60
N THR A 65 -6.05 8.74 -10.19
CA THR A 65 -5.11 9.48 -9.34
C THR A 65 -4.87 8.75 -8.03
N ASN A 66 -5.93 8.22 -7.42
CA ASN A 66 -5.84 7.50 -6.16
C ASN A 66 -5.08 6.18 -6.33
N MET A 67 -5.24 5.50 -7.47
CA MET A 67 -4.44 4.31 -7.76
C MET A 67 -2.95 4.67 -7.89
N TRP A 68 -2.62 5.77 -8.54
CA TRP A 68 -1.23 6.22 -8.62
C TRP A 68 -0.67 6.59 -7.25
N ASN A 69 -1.51 7.18 -6.37
CA ASN A 69 -1.11 7.40 -4.98
C ASN A 69 -0.76 6.09 -4.27
N ARG A 70 -1.49 5.02 -4.55
CA ARG A 70 -1.17 3.71 -3.99
C ARG A 70 0.17 3.20 -4.50
N VAL A 71 0.45 3.37 -5.78
CA VAL A 71 1.75 2.98 -6.36
C VAL A 71 2.89 3.70 -5.63
N ILE A 72 2.75 5.01 -5.41
CA ILE A 72 3.74 5.80 -4.70
C ILE A 72 3.88 5.31 -3.25
N GLY A 73 2.76 5.07 -2.58
CA GLY A 73 2.75 4.56 -1.20
C GLY A 73 3.40 3.18 -1.09
N ASP A 74 3.10 2.29 -2.02
CA ASP A 74 3.72 0.95 -2.06
C ASP A 74 5.23 1.04 -2.27
N ALA A 75 5.68 1.99 -3.11
CA ALA A 75 7.11 2.22 -3.31
C ALA A 75 7.78 2.69 -2.01
N MET A 76 7.10 3.54 -1.23
CA MET A 76 7.58 3.97 0.09
C MET A 76 7.66 2.79 1.05
N ASP A 77 6.65 1.93 1.05
CA ASP A 77 6.63 0.73 1.89
C ASP A 77 7.78 -0.21 1.52
N ALA A 78 8.02 -0.40 0.22
CA ALA A 78 9.14 -1.22 -0.25
C ALA A 78 10.48 -0.64 0.18
N GLY A 79 10.64 0.68 0.12
CA GLY A 79 11.85 1.36 0.59
C GLY A 79 12.07 1.14 2.09
N ALA A 80 11.02 1.31 2.89
CA ALA A 80 11.09 1.09 4.34
C ALA A 80 11.42 -0.36 4.68
N LEU A 81 10.80 -1.32 4.00
CA LEU A 81 11.09 -2.75 4.20
C LEU A 81 12.52 -3.09 3.77
N GLY A 82 13.01 -2.50 2.69
CA GLY A 82 14.38 -2.68 2.24
C GLY A 82 15.40 -2.21 3.28
N LEU A 83 15.13 -1.07 3.92
CA LEU A 83 15.96 -0.58 5.02
C LEU A 83 15.84 -1.50 6.25
N ALA A 84 14.64 -1.96 6.56
CA ALA A 84 14.40 -2.87 7.67
C ALA A 84 15.13 -4.20 7.50
N LEU A 85 15.33 -4.65 6.27
CA LEU A 85 16.03 -5.90 5.99
C LEU A 85 17.44 -5.92 6.59
N ARG A 86 18.09 -4.74 6.68
CA ARG A 86 19.44 -4.64 7.23
C ARG A 86 19.50 -4.98 8.72
N SER A 87 18.46 -4.62 9.47
CA SER A 87 18.43 -4.73 10.93
C SER A 87 17.50 -5.83 11.44
N SER A 88 16.70 -6.43 10.57
CA SER A 88 15.72 -7.44 10.99
C SER A 88 16.39 -8.72 11.47
N SER A 89 15.88 -9.26 12.57
CA SER A 89 16.22 -10.60 13.07
C SER A 89 15.47 -11.70 12.32
N ARG A 90 14.48 -11.33 11.51
CA ARG A 90 13.67 -12.27 10.72
C ARG A 90 13.66 -11.86 9.25
N LYS A 91 14.81 -11.93 8.62
CA LYS A 91 15.00 -11.47 7.25
C LYS A 91 14.08 -12.17 6.24
N GLY A 92 13.75 -13.44 6.48
CA GLY A 92 12.81 -14.16 5.63
C GLY A 92 11.41 -13.55 5.66
N ALA A 93 10.94 -13.09 6.82
CA ALA A 93 9.65 -12.41 6.95
C ALA A 93 9.66 -11.07 6.18
N VAL A 94 10.74 -10.30 6.33
CA VAL A 94 10.88 -9.03 5.60
C VAL A 94 10.94 -9.27 4.09
N ALA A 95 11.67 -10.30 3.67
CA ALA A 95 11.74 -10.66 2.25
C ALA A 95 10.36 -11.06 1.71
N GLY A 96 9.59 -11.81 2.48
CA GLY A 96 8.22 -12.17 2.12
C GLY A 96 7.31 -10.94 2.00
N ALA A 97 7.43 -10.01 2.95
CA ALA A 97 6.69 -8.75 2.91
C ALA A 97 7.09 -7.91 1.69
N LEU A 98 8.38 -7.86 1.34
CA LEU A 98 8.86 -7.18 0.13
C LEU A 98 8.27 -7.81 -1.13
N ALA A 99 8.21 -9.14 -1.20
CA ALA A 99 7.61 -9.83 -2.33
C ALA A 99 6.12 -9.48 -2.45
N PHE A 100 5.40 -9.43 -1.33
CA PHE A 100 3.99 -9.03 -1.29
C PHE A 100 3.82 -7.60 -1.79
N VAL A 101 4.62 -6.66 -1.27
CA VAL A 101 4.55 -5.25 -1.68
C VAL A 101 4.91 -5.09 -3.15
N GLY A 102 5.93 -5.81 -3.62
CA GLY A 102 6.30 -5.82 -5.03
C GLY A 102 5.14 -6.27 -5.94
N GLY A 103 4.42 -7.32 -5.53
CA GLY A 103 3.22 -7.76 -6.23
C GLY A 103 2.12 -6.71 -6.19
N ALA A 104 1.93 -6.05 -5.05
CA ALA A 104 0.97 -4.96 -4.90
C ALA A 104 1.31 -3.78 -5.82
N ILE A 105 2.58 -3.39 -5.88
CA ILE A 105 3.04 -2.33 -6.79
C ILE A 105 2.66 -2.66 -8.23
N ALA A 106 2.96 -3.89 -8.67
CA ALA A 106 2.65 -4.32 -10.03
C ALA A 106 1.15 -4.28 -10.29
N ALA A 107 0.34 -4.81 -9.37
CA ALA A 107 -1.11 -4.82 -9.51
C ALA A 107 -1.69 -3.41 -9.53
N ASP A 108 -1.24 -2.55 -8.63
CA ASP A 108 -1.71 -1.17 -8.55
C ASP A 108 -1.29 -0.37 -9.79
N TRP A 109 -0.06 -0.57 -10.25
CA TRP A 109 0.45 0.10 -11.44
C TRP A 109 -0.34 -0.30 -12.69
N LEU A 110 -0.58 -1.60 -12.87
CA LEU A 110 -1.35 -2.10 -14.01
C LEU A 110 -2.79 -1.57 -13.98
N THR A 111 -3.40 -1.52 -12.79
CA THR A 111 -4.75 -0.98 -12.62
C THR A 111 -4.79 0.52 -12.91
N ALA A 112 -3.81 1.27 -12.42
CA ALA A 112 -3.71 2.71 -12.70
C ALA A 112 -3.59 2.98 -14.20
N ARG A 113 -2.74 2.21 -14.88
CA ARG A 113 -2.59 2.33 -16.34
C ARG A 113 -3.87 1.96 -17.08
N ALA A 114 -4.58 0.93 -16.64
CA ALA A 114 -5.84 0.55 -17.24
C ALA A 114 -6.90 1.65 -17.07
N LEU A 115 -6.97 2.26 -15.89
CA LEU A 115 -7.88 3.37 -15.63
C LEU A 115 -7.55 4.59 -16.50
N ASP A 116 -6.27 4.91 -16.64
CA ASP A 116 -5.84 6.00 -17.52
C ASP A 116 -6.29 5.75 -18.95
N ARG A 117 -6.15 4.52 -19.44
CA ARG A 117 -6.59 4.18 -20.80
C ARG A 117 -8.12 4.24 -20.95
N GLN A 118 -8.87 3.77 -19.95
CA GLN A 118 -10.33 3.80 -20.00
C GLN A 118 -10.88 5.21 -19.97
N THR A 119 -10.25 6.12 -19.22
CA THR A 119 -10.69 7.51 -19.12
C THR A 119 -10.12 8.40 -20.23
N GLY A 120 -9.16 7.90 -21.00
CA GLY A 120 -8.45 8.67 -22.01
C GLY A 120 -7.53 9.73 -21.42
N ARG A 121 -7.17 9.59 -20.16
CA ARG A 121 -6.34 10.57 -19.43
C ARG A 121 -5.05 9.92 -18.97
N THR A 122 -4.03 10.74 -18.79
CA THR A 122 -2.73 10.29 -18.30
C THR A 122 -2.49 10.83 -16.88
N PHE A 123 -1.67 10.11 -16.15
CA PHE A 123 -1.29 10.51 -14.80
C PHE A 123 -0.50 11.82 -14.80
N PRO A 124 -0.66 12.67 -13.78
CA PRO A 124 -1.68 12.63 -12.73
C PRO A 124 -2.95 13.36 -13.17
N VAL A 125 -4.09 12.77 -12.94
CA VAL A 125 -5.36 13.35 -13.37
C VAL A 125 -6.34 13.37 -12.21
N VAL A 126 -7.01 14.50 -12.06
CA VAL A 126 -8.19 14.60 -11.21
C VAL A 126 -9.39 14.30 -12.11
N ALA A 127 -10.04 13.19 -11.85
CA ALA A 127 -11.18 12.74 -12.65
C ALA A 127 -12.44 13.49 -12.27
#